data_013bbffcf78a3ee87581164c045dec6b
#
_entry.id   013bbffcf78a3ee87581164c045dec6b
#
_cell.length_a   1.000
_cell.length_b   1.000
_cell.length_c   1.000
_cell.angle_alpha   90.00
_cell.angle_beta   90.00
_cell.angle_gamma   90.00
#
_symmetry.space_group_name_H-M   'P 1'
#
loop_
_entity.id
_entity.type
_entity.pdbx_description
1 polymer ?
#
loop_
_entity_poly.entity_id
_entity_poly.type
_entity_poly.pdbx_seq_one_letter_code
_entity_poly.pdbx_strand_id
1 'polypeptide(L)'
;FEEVAKSVEKLDSVVKSNKVLLSLVGQRDLLISLHKTRATDWDFLLIVDMQKASKMDLLKDQVETVLAMSGFTVTNRMHNGINILEMRDPDTRDVFYTAFVDNHLVGSYTSGLVESAINSRNKPKIGLDQSFIETEKLVSGKGLVRVFINYARIPQFMSIYLGARNEYVDLFSNSMNFAGLYLNMDKDRMEVKGYTLKKDSVDPYTSGLVESAINSRN
;
A
#
# COMPACT_ATOMS: atom_id res chain seq x y z
N PHE A 1 3.35 -8.39 13.96
CA PHE A 1 4.42 -8.65 12.97
C PHE A 1 4.20 -9.99 12.24
N GLU A 2 3.67 -11.02 12.91
CA GLU A 2 3.45 -12.34 12.31
C GLU A 2 2.38 -12.33 11.21
N GLU A 3 1.32 -11.54 11.35
CA GLU A 3 0.28 -11.39 10.32
C GLU A 3 0.76 -10.55 9.11
N VAL A 4 1.61 -9.56 9.34
CA VAL A 4 2.27 -8.81 8.25
C VAL A 4 3.18 -9.76 7.48
N ALA A 5 3.96 -10.59 8.17
CA ALA A 5 4.81 -11.59 7.56
C ALA A 5 3.99 -12.59 6.73
N LYS A 6 2.89 -13.13 7.28
CA LYS A 6 1.98 -14.03 6.55
C LYS A 6 1.37 -13.41 5.30
N SER A 7 1.02 -12.12 5.35
CA SER A 7 0.47 -11.42 4.18
C SER A 7 1.53 -11.15 3.12
N VAL A 8 2.76 -10.86 3.53
CA VAL A 8 3.92 -10.75 2.63
C VAL A 8 4.28 -12.12 2.04
N GLU A 9 4.23 -13.20 2.84
CA GLU A 9 4.43 -14.56 2.37
C GLU A 9 3.36 -15.01 1.37
N LYS A 10 2.10 -14.63 1.59
CA LYS A 10 1.01 -14.87 0.62
C LYS A 10 1.27 -14.15 -0.70
N LEU A 11 1.66 -12.87 -0.66
CA LEU A 11 2.07 -12.11 -1.84
C LEU A 11 3.27 -12.76 -2.54
N ASP A 12 4.28 -13.13 -1.79
CA ASP A 12 5.48 -13.80 -2.29
C ASP A 12 5.13 -15.14 -2.96
N SER A 13 4.21 -15.90 -2.37
CA SER A 13 3.69 -17.16 -2.95
C SER A 13 2.95 -16.92 -4.26
N VAL A 14 2.03 -15.95 -4.33
CA VAL A 14 1.28 -15.62 -5.56
C VAL A 14 2.23 -15.11 -6.65
N VAL A 15 3.21 -14.30 -6.28
CA VAL A 15 4.19 -13.74 -7.22
C VAL A 15 5.21 -14.80 -7.66
N LYS A 16 5.74 -15.62 -6.75
CA LYS A 16 6.74 -16.67 -7.07
C LYS A 16 6.14 -17.87 -7.83
N SER A 17 4.92 -18.23 -7.56
CA SER A 17 4.25 -19.34 -8.26
C SER A 17 3.96 -19.01 -9.72
N ASN A 18 4.01 -17.72 -10.09
CA ASN A 18 3.68 -17.30 -11.44
C ASN A 18 4.78 -16.44 -12.07
N LYS A 19 5.68 -17.09 -12.84
CA LYS A 19 6.78 -16.44 -13.56
C LYS A 19 6.32 -15.32 -14.51
N VAL A 20 5.10 -15.38 -15.01
CA VAL A 20 4.54 -14.36 -15.91
C VAL A 20 4.10 -13.14 -15.12
N LEU A 21 3.47 -13.32 -13.95
CA LEU A 21 3.20 -12.20 -13.02
C LEU A 21 4.50 -11.53 -12.56
N LEU A 22 5.54 -12.32 -12.24
CA LEU A 22 6.88 -11.79 -11.93
C LEU A 22 7.46 -10.97 -13.11
N SER A 23 7.31 -11.45 -14.34
CA SER A 23 7.76 -10.72 -15.52
C SER A 23 6.95 -9.46 -15.78
N LEU A 24 5.65 -9.48 -15.48
CA LEU A 24 4.76 -8.31 -15.63
C LEU A 24 5.03 -7.24 -14.57
N VAL A 25 5.30 -7.66 -13.34
CA VAL A 25 5.50 -6.75 -12.19
C VAL A 25 6.96 -6.34 -12.03
N GLY A 26 7.92 -7.21 -12.36
CA GLY A 26 9.35 -7.05 -12.04
C GLY A 26 10.08 -5.89 -12.72
N GLN A 27 9.47 -5.21 -13.68
CA GLN A 27 10.03 -4.02 -14.36
C GLN A 27 9.10 -2.79 -14.23
N ARG A 28 8.17 -2.81 -13.28
CA ARG A 28 7.13 -1.79 -13.14
C ARG A 28 7.13 -1.20 -11.75
N ASP A 29 6.67 0.04 -11.67
CA ASP A 29 6.44 0.67 -10.37
C ASP A 29 5.30 -0.03 -9.64
N LEU A 30 5.60 -0.45 -8.42
CA LEU A 30 4.69 -1.15 -7.52
C LEU A 30 4.42 -0.26 -6.31
N LEU A 31 3.14 0.01 -6.05
CA LEU A 31 2.69 0.65 -4.83
C LEU A 31 1.91 -0.36 -3.98
N ILE A 32 2.26 -0.46 -2.70
CA ILE A 32 1.50 -1.22 -1.70
C ILE A 32 1.05 -0.24 -0.63
N SER A 33 -0.25 -0.19 -0.37
CA SER A 33 -0.82 0.60 0.72
C SER A 33 -1.54 -0.30 1.72
N LEU A 34 -1.36 -0.01 3.02
CA LEU A 34 -1.98 -0.75 4.10
C LEU A 34 -3.23 -0.01 4.59
N HIS A 35 -4.33 -0.73 4.73
CA HIS A 35 -5.63 -0.19 5.09
C HIS A 35 -6.27 -0.98 6.23
N LYS A 36 -6.79 -0.30 7.24
CA LYS A 36 -7.67 -0.93 8.21
C LYS A 36 -9.01 -1.23 7.52
N THR A 37 -9.40 -2.49 7.49
CA THR A 37 -10.62 -2.97 6.81
C THR A 37 -11.75 -3.25 7.77
N ARG A 38 -11.44 -3.69 9.01
CA ARG A 38 -12.39 -3.96 10.09
C ARG A 38 -11.84 -3.43 11.42
N ALA A 39 -12.59 -3.61 12.50
CA ALA A 39 -12.16 -3.17 13.83
C ALA A 39 -10.80 -3.76 14.25
N THR A 40 -10.57 -5.03 13.93
CA THR A 40 -9.39 -5.81 14.31
C THR A 40 -8.56 -6.30 13.13
N ASP A 41 -8.92 -5.91 11.89
CA ASP A 41 -8.27 -6.41 10.69
C ASP A 41 -7.74 -5.27 9.83
N TRP A 42 -6.71 -5.59 9.09
CA TRP A 42 -6.15 -4.77 8.03
C TRP A 42 -5.87 -5.62 6.79
N ASP A 43 -5.80 -4.95 5.65
CA ASP A 43 -5.42 -5.56 4.39
C ASP A 43 -4.63 -4.56 3.55
N PHE A 44 -4.02 -5.02 2.49
CA PHE A 44 -3.28 -4.16 1.57
C PHE A 44 -4.03 -3.95 0.26
N LEU A 45 -3.77 -2.84 -0.37
CA LEU A 45 -4.09 -2.58 -1.77
C LEU A 45 -2.79 -2.52 -2.56
N LEU A 46 -2.67 -3.41 -3.53
CA LEU A 46 -1.60 -3.47 -4.50
C LEU A 46 -1.98 -2.63 -5.71
N ILE A 47 -1.07 -1.81 -6.21
CA ILE A 47 -1.24 -1.05 -7.44
C ILE A 47 0.03 -1.20 -8.27
N VAL A 48 -0.11 -1.67 -9.49
CA VAL A 48 0.99 -1.82 -10.45
C VAL A 48 0.75 -0.86 -11.61
N ASP A 49 1.72 0.00 -11.91
CA ASP A 49 1.67 0.86 -13.08
C ASP A 49 1.94 0.02 -14.35
N MET A 50 0.93 -0.13 -15.19
CA MET A 50 1.02 -0.88 -16.45
C MET A 50 1.55 -0.02 -17.62
N GLN A 51 1.92 1.23 -17.37
CA GLN A 51 2.55 2.20 -18.27
C GLN A 51 1.70 2.63 -19.47
N LYS A 52 1.55 1.86 -20.52
CA LYS A 52 0.88 2.33 -21.75
C LYS A 52 -0.45 1.61 -22.02
N ALA A 53 -1.51 2.38 -22.12
CA ALA A 53 -2.85 1.91 -22.45
C ALA A 53 -2.93 1.08 -23.75
N SER A 54 -2.07 1.35 -24.73
CA SER A 54 -2.08 0.66 -26.03
C SER A 54 -1.78 -0.84 -26.00
N LYS A 55 -1.33 -1.36 -24.86
CA LYS A 55 -1.07 -2.81 -24.65
C LYS A 55 -1.98 -3.43 -23.59
N MET A 56 -2.93 -2.66 -23.07
CA MET A 56 -3.75 -3.10 -21.93
C MET A 56 -4.63 -4.30 -22.27
N ASP A 57 -5.23 -4.35 -23.46
CA ASP A 57 -6.09 -5.47 -23.84
C ASP A 57 -5.29 -6.76 -23.96
N LEU A 58 -4.11 -6.71 -24.60
CA LEU A 58 -3.21 -7.86 -24.66
C LEU A 58 -2.74 -8.30 -23.27
N LEU A 59 -2.47 -7.36 -22.37
CA LEU A 59 -2.06 -7.66 -20.99
C LEU A 59 -3.20 -8.25 -20.17
N LYS A 60 -4.45 -7.79 -20.37
CA LYS A 60 -5.63 -8.40 -19.73
C LYS A 60 -5.77 -9.86 -20.15
N ASP A 61 -5.74 -10.15 -21.46
CA ASP A 61 -5.84 -11.50 -21.98
C ASP A 61 -4.71 -12.41 -21.45
N GLN A 62 -3.49 -11.88 -21.35
CA GLN A 62 -2.37 -12.63 -20.77
C GLN A 62 -2.56 -12.90 -19.27
N VAL A 63 -3.00 -11.89 -18.49
CA VAL A 63 -3.29 -12.07 -17.06
C VAL A 63 -4.39 -13.09 -16.87
N GLU A 64 -5.49 -13.01 -17.61
CA GLU A 64 -6.60 -13.97 -17.54
C GLU A 64 -6.15 -15.39 -17.90
N THR A 65 -5.33 -15.53 -18.95
CA THR A 65 -4.76 -16.83 -19.35
C THR A 65 -3.89 -17.43 -18.24
N VAL A 66 -3.02 -16.62 -17.66
CA VAL A 66 -2.13 -17.05 -16.58
C VAL A 66 -2.92 -17.45 -15.34
N LEU A 67 -3.95 -16.69 -15.00
CA LEU A 67 -4.83 -16.99 -13.87
C LEU A 67 -5.61 -18.29 -14.10
N ALA A 68 -6.10 -18.52 -15.30
CA ALA A 68 -6.76 -19.78 -15.66
C ALA A 68 -5.83 -21.00 -15.53
N MET A 69 -4.51 -20.81 -15.79
CA MET A 69 -3.49 -21.87 -15.66
C MET A 69 -2.97 -22.06 -14.23
N SER A 70 -3.26 -21.15 -13.32
CA SER A 70 -2.72 -21.15 -11.95
C SER A 70 -3.51 -22.03 -10.97
N GLY A 71 -4.59 -22.68 -11.41
CA GLY A 71 -5.45 -23.53 -10.57
C GLY A 71 -6.51 -22.77 -9.77
N PHE A 72 -6.54 -21.44 -9.85
CA PHE A 72 -7.59 -20.62 -9.21
C PHE A 72 -8.93 -20.77 -9.96
N THR A 73 -10.02 -20.74 -9.20
CA THR A 73 -11.36 -20.53 -9.78
C THR A 73 -11.56 -19.03 -9.99
N VAL A 74 -11.72 -18.62 -11.25
CA VAL A 74 -11.88 -17.20 -11.60
C VAL A 74 -13.34 -16.92 -11.93
N THR A 75 -13.91 -15.93 -11.30
CA THR A 75 -15.24 -15.37 -11.59
C THR A 75 -15.12 -13.86 -11.85
N ASN A 76 -16.13 -13.33 -12.55
CA ASN A 76 -16.14 -11.93 -12.98
C ASN A 76 -17.31 -11.19 -12.33
N ARG A 77 -17.07 -9.97 -11.89
CA ARG A 77 -18.10 -9.07 -11.35
C ARG A 77 -17.90 -7.65 -11.85
N MET A 78 -18.96 -7.00 -12.25
CA MET A 78 -18.93 -5.61 -12.68
C MET A 78 -19.12 -4.65 -11.50
N HIS A 79 -18.28 -3.61 -11.43
CA HIS A 79 -18.44 -2.51 -10.51
C HIS A 79 -18.13 -1.17 -11.21
N ASN A 80 -19.14 -0.29 -11.28
CA ASN A 80 -19.02 1.01 -11.96
C ASN A 80 -18.38 0.96 -13.36
N GLY A 81 -18.79 -0.03 -14.17
CA GLY A 81 -18.32 -0.22 -15.53
C GLY A 81 -16.94 -0.85 -15.66
N ILE A 82 -16.34 -1.28 -14.54
CA ILE A 82 -15.05 -1.99 -14.53
C ILE A 82 -15.26 -3.43 -14.08
N ASN A 83 -14.62 -4.36 -14.78
CA ASN A 83 -14.65 -5.78 -14.46
C ASN A 83 -13.66 -6.06 -13.30
N ILE A 84 -14.15 -6.68 -12.23
CA ILE A 84 -13.35 -7.21 -11.13
C ILE A 84 -13.24 -8.70 -11.30
N LEU A 85 -12.03 -9.21 -11.41
CA LEU A 85 -11.72 -10.64 -11.39
C LEU A 85 -11.63 -11.09 -9.92
N GLU A 86 -12.40 -12.09 -9.57
CA GLU A 86 -12.38 -12.73 -8.26
C GLU A 86 -11.69 -14.09 -8.39
N MET A 87 -10.50 -14.21 -7.83
CA MET A 87 -9.66 -15.38 -7.91
C MET A 87 -9.72 -16.14 -6.60
N ARG A 88 -10.40 -17.27 -6.58
CA ARG A 88 -10.53 -18.12 -5.41
C ARG A 88 -9.49 -19.23 -5.43
N ASP A 89 -8.70 -19.27 -4.38
CA ASP A 89 -7.79 -20.36 -4.10
C ASP A 89 -8.60 -21.61 -3.70
N PRO A 90 -8.47 -22.76 -4.38
CA PRO A 90 -9.22 -23.97 -4.07
C PRO A 90 -8.83 -24.57 -2.72
N ASP A 91 -7.60 -24.38 -2.26
CA ASP A 91 -7.05 -25.01 -1.04
C ASP A 91 -7.36 -24.16 0.20
N THR A 92 -7.03 -22.86 0.17
CA THR A 92 -7.22 -21.94 1.30
C THR A 92 -8.62 -21.33 1.33
N ARG A 93 -9.33 -21.32 0.19
CA ARG A 93 -10.61 -20.62 -0.05
C ARG A 93 -10.51 -19.09 0.03
N ASP A 94 -9.31 -18.55 0.15
CA ASP A 94 -9.09 -17.12 0.07
C ASP A 94 -9.49 -16.60 -1.32
N VAL A 95 -9.99 -15.38 -1.37
CA VAL A 95 -10.35 -14.72 -2.64
C VAL A 95 -9.48 -13.49 -2.81
N PHE A 96 -8.71 -13.45 -3.89
CA PHE A 96 -7.99 -12.25 -4.30
C PHE A 96 -8.78 -11.55 -5.40
N TYR A 97 -9.06 -10.27 -5.19
CA TYR A 97 -9.80 -9.42 -6.11
C TYR A 97 -8.83 -8.57 -6.91
N THR A 98 -8.99 -8.51 -8.22
CA THR A 98 -8.15 -7.65 -9.07
C THR A 98 -8.98 -6.98 -10.17
N ALA A 99 -8.55 -5.79 -10.56
CA ALA A 99 -9.19 -5.03 -11.64
C ALA A 99 -8.17 -4.18 -12.38
N PHE A 100 -8.45 -3.93 -13.67
CA PHE A 100 -7.73 -2.92 -14.43
C PHE A 100 -8.46 -1.59 -14.32
N VAL A 101 -7.82 -0.62 -13.70
CA VAL A 101 -8.33 0.74 -13.52
C VAL A 101 -7.43 1.70 -14.28
N ASP A 102 -7.91 2.20 -15.42
CA ASP A 102 -7.11 2.96 -16.37
C ASP A 102 -5.82 2.21 -16.76
N ASN A 103 -4.64 2.75 -16.49
CA ASN A 103 -3.36 2.12 -16.76
C ASN A 103 -2.77 1.35 -15.55
N HIS A 104 -3.59 1.06 -14.55
CA HIS A 104 -3.14 0.37 -13.35
C HIS A 104 -3.84 -0.95 -13.17
N LEU A 105 -3.09 -1.96 -12.75
CA LEU A 105 -3.64 -3.19 -12.18
C LEU A 105 -3.74 -2.99 -10.67
N VAL A 106 -4.93 -3.11 -10.13
CA VAL A 106 -5.17 -3.03 -8.68
C VAL A 106 -5.57 -4.38 -8.13
N GLY A 107 -5.15 -4.71 -6.90
CA GLY A 107 -5.47 -5.99 -6.27
C GLY A 107 -5.49 -5.94 -4.75
N SER A 108 -6.34 -6.77 -4.13
CA SER A 108 -6.49 -6.91 -2.68
C SER A 108 -7.23 -8.19 -2.33
N TYR A 109 -7.06 -8.71 -1.10
CA TYR A 109 -7.94 -9.74 -0.55
C TYR A 109 -9.28 -9.17 -0.04
N THR A 110 -9.40 -7.85 0.07
CA THR A 110 -10.65 -7.16 0.44
C THR A 110 -11.28 -6.49 -0.78
N SER A 111 -12.42 -7.01 -1.26
CA SER A 111 -13.10 -6.46 -2.45
C SER A 111 -13.38 -4.97 -2.35
N GLY A 112 -13.77 -4.48 -1.15
CA GLY A 112 -14.05 -3.07 -0.90
C GLY A 112 -12.87 -2.13 -1.15
N LEU A 113 -11.61 -2.60 -1.03
CA LEU A 113 -10.44 -1.79 -1.37
C LEU A 113 -10.31 -1.62 -2.89
N VAL A 114 -10.53 -2.68 -3.66
CA VAL A 114 -10.56 -2.62 -5.13
C VAL A 114 -11.68 -1.73 -5.63
N GLU A 115 -12.90 -1.88 -5.06
CA GLU A 115 -14.04 -1.01 -5.36
C GLU A 115 -13.77 0.46 -5.03
N SER A 116 -13.10 0.72 -3.90
CA SER A 116 -12.70 2.07 -3.51
C SER A 116 -11.67 2.67 -4.47
N ALA A 117 -10.73 1.87 -4.96
CA ALA A 117 -9.77 2.30 -5.99
C ALA A 117 -10.50 2.69 -7.30
N ILE A 118 -11.44 1.84 -7.75
CA ILE A 118 -12.28 2.10 -8.93
C ILE A 118 -13.06 3.43 -8.74
N ASN A 119 -13.69 3.61 -7.60
CA ASN A 119 -14.50 4.80 -7.31
C ASN A 119 -13.66 6.08 -7.17
N SER A 120 -12.39 5.94 -6.84
CA SER A 120 -11.47 7.06 -6.59
C SER A 120 -10.66 7.47 -7.81
N ARG A 121 -10.73 6.75 -8.93
CA ARG A 121 -9.93 6.99 -10.14
C ARG A 121 -9.94 8.44 -10.65
N ASN A 122 -11.09 9.13 -10.53
CA ASN A 122 -11.28 10.52 -10.96
C ASN A 122 -11.26 11.52 -9.79
N LYS A 123 -10.90 11.08 -8.59
CA LYS A 123 -10.93 11.88 -7.35
C LYS A 123 -9.67 11.64 -6.53
N PRO A 124 -8.48 11.99 -7.05
CA PRO A 124 -7.24 11.79 -6.30
C PRO A 124 -7.29 12.62 -5.01
N LYS A 125 -7.13 11.96 -3.85
CA LYS A 125 -7.14 12.64 -2.54
C LYS A 125 -5.73 12.91 -2.07
N ILE A 126 -4.88 11.88 -2.04
CA ILE A 126 -3.51 12.00 -1.53
C ILE A 126 -2.62 12.82 -2.46
N GLY A 127 -2.81 12.71 -3.77
CA GLY A 127 -2.06 13.50 -4.76
C GLY A 127 -2.37 15.00 -4.76
N LEU A 128 -3.41 15.44 -4.02
CA LEU A 128 -3.74 16.85 -3.80
C LEU A 128 -3.39 17.32 -2.39
N ASP A 129 -2.94 16.43 -1.51
CA ASP A 129 -2.51 16.78 -0.16
C ASP A 129 -1.12 17.44 -0.22
N GLN A 130 -1.06 18.73 0.15
CA GLN A 130 0.16 19.52 0.07
C GLN A 130 1.29 18.91 0.92
N SER A 131 0.97 18.40 2.11
CA SER A 131 1.96 17.78 3.00
C SER A 131 2.50 16.48 2.42
N PHE A 132 1.67 15.71 1.71
CA PHE A 132 2.13 14.53 0.98
C PHE A 132 3.04 14.92 -0.18
N ILE A 133 2.65 15.92 -0.99
CA ILE A 133 3.42 16.40 -2.15
C ILE A 133 4.80 16.89 -1.69
N GLU A 134 4.87 17.64 -0.60
CA GLU A 134 6.13 18.12 -0.04
C GLU A 134 7.00 16.96 0.47
N THR A 135 6.41 16.01 1.17
CA THR A 135 7.11 14.80 1.65
C THR A 135 7.64 13.98 0.47
N GLU A 136 6.82 13.79 -0.56
CA GLU A 136 7.20 13.05 -1.78
C GLU A 136 8.40 13.68 -2.47
N LYS A 137 8.43 15.01 -2.63
CA LYS A 137 9.56 15.74 -3.22
C LYS A 137 10.88 15.50 -2.49
N LEU A 138 10.86 15.36 -1.15
CA LEU A 138 12.04 15.13 -0.33
C LEU A 138 12.69 13.75 -0.58
N VAL A 139 11.88 12.76 -0.96
CA VAL A 139 12.32 11.38 -1.19
C VAL A 139 12.25 10.95 -2.66
N SER A 140 11.74 11.80 -3.53
CA SER A 140 11.59 11.52 -4.97
C SER A 140 12.95 11.20 -5.61
N GLY A 141 12.98 10.19 -6.47
CA GLY A 141 14.19 9.72 -7.15
C GLY A 141 15.24 9.09 -6.24
N LYS A 142 14.95 8.86 -4.95
CA LYS A 142 15.86 8.26 -3.99
C LYS A 142 15.43 6.82 -3.65
N GLY A 143 16.44 5.95 -3.45
CA GLY A 143 16.26 4.60 -2.96
C GLY A 143 15.56 3.65 -3.94
N LEU A 144 15.65 2.37 -3.63
CA LEU A 144 14.95 1.28 -4.33
C LEU A 144 13.48 1.18 -3.87
N VAL A 145 13.26 1.42 -2.59
CA VAL A 145 11.92 1.40 -1.96
C VAL A 145 11.69 2.74 -1.27
N ARG A 146 10.49 3.28 -1.45
CA ARG A 146 10.03 4.47 -0.73
C ARG A 146 8.82 4.09 0.11
N VAL A 147 8.80 4.55 1.36
CA VAL A 147 7.72 4.30 2.32
C VAL A 147 7.15 5.64 2.76
N PHE A 148 5.84 5.79 2.66
CA PHE A 148 5.13 6.96 3.13
C PHE A 148 4.24 6.60 4.32
N ILE A 149 4.33 7.38 5.39
CA ILE A 149 3.55 7.18 6.61
C ILE A 149 2.63 8.39 6.77
N ASN A 150 1.33 8.15 6.74
CA ASN A 150 0.32 9.15 7.10
C ASN A 150 0.06 9.09 8.60
N TYR A 151 0.60 10.03 9.37
CA TYR A 151 0.48 10.05 10.83
C TYR A 151 -0.95 10.16 11.31
N ALA A 152 -1.84 10.83 10.60
CA ALA A 152 -3.26 10.92 10.95
C ALA A 152 -3.97 9.55 10.92
N ARG A 153 -3.38 8.54 10.29
CA ARG A 153 -3.92 7.18 10.21
C ARG A 153 -3.32 6.21 11.23
N ILE A 154 -2.20 6.57 11.88
CA ILE A 154 -1.53 5.72 12.86
C ILE A 154 -2.45 5.32 14.02
N PRO A 155 -3.25 6.21 14.66
CA PRO A 155 -4.13 5.81 15.76
C PRO A 155 -5.14 4.74 15.36
N GLN A 156 -5.70 4.85 14.15
CA GLN A 156 -6.65 3.86 13.62
C GLN A 156 -5.99 2.50 13.39
N PHE A 157 -4.75 2.51 12.92
CA PHE A 157 -3.98 1.29 12.68
C PHE A 157 -3.53 0.65 14.00
N MET A 158 -3.01 1.45 14.92
CA MET A 158 -2.58 0.99 16.23
C MET A 158 -3.72 0.43 17.09
N SER A 159 -4.96 0.90 16.90
CA SER A 159 -6.11 0.38 17.63
C SER A 159 -6.42 -1.09 17.33
N ILE A 160 -5.92 -1.65 16.23
CA ILE A 160 -6.01 -3.09 15.92
C ILE A 160 -5.23 -3.91 16.96
N TYR A 161 -4.08 -3.39 17.41
CA TYR A 161 -3.16 -4.11 18.30
C TYR A 161 -3.33 -3.73 19.76
N LEU A 162 -3.67 -2.48 20.05
CA LEU A 162 -3.71 -1.97 21.43
C LEU A 162 -5.08 -2.16 22.10
N GLY A 163 -6.11 -2.50 21.33
CA GLY A 163 -7.48 -2.72 21.85
C GLY A 163 -8.14 -1.49 22.45
N ALA A 164 -7.41 -0.39 22.67
CA ALA A 164 -7.88 0.86 23.21
C ALA A 164 -7.15 2.05 22.59
N ARG A 165 -7.76 3.23 22.71
CA ARG A 165 -7.13 4.48 22.33
C ARG A 165 -5.98 4.81 23.26
N ASN A 166 -4.84 5.20 22.70
CA ASN A 166 -3.64 5.56 23.46
C ASN A 166 -3.31 7.05 23.23
N GLU A 167 -3.33 7.84 24.29
CA GLU A 167 -3.14 9.28 24.22
C GLU A 167 -1.77 9.67 23.67
N TYR A 168 -0.73 8.90 23.93
CA TYR A 168 0.62 9.14 23.37
C TYR A 168 0.65 8.93 21.86
N VAL A 169 -0.06 7.92 21.37
CA VAL A 169 -0.21 7.69 19.92
C VAL A 169 -0.96 8.83 19.27
N ASP A 170 -2.04 9.30 19.90
CA ASP A 170 -2.82 10.44 19.41
C ASP A 170 -1.97 11.73 19.40
N LEU A 171 -1.24 12.00 20.47
CA LEU A 171 -0.37 13.16 20.58
C LEU A 171 0.70 13.17 19.48
N PHE A 172 1.41 12.06 19.32
CA PHE A 172 2.43 11.88 18.30
C PHE A 172 1.86 12.05 16.88
N SER A 173 0.71 11.41 16.61
CA SER A 173 0.04 11.47 15.30
C SER A 173 -0.49 12.88 14.98
N ASN A 174 -0.87 13.64 16.01
CA ASN A 174 -1.35 14.99 15.84
C ASN A 174 -0.22 16.01 15.65
N SER A 175 1.03 15.66 15.97
CA SER A 175 2.19 16.54 15.83
C SER A 175 2.83 16.50 14.44
N MET A 176 2.49 15.51 13.62
CA MET A 176 3.11 15.27 12.32
C MET A 176 2.07 15.09 11.22
N ASN A 177 2.45 15.38 9.97
CA ASN A 177 1.62 15.17 8.79
C ASN A 177 1.99 13.85 8.10
N PHE A 178 3.10 13.87 7.34
CA PHE A 178 3.62 12.71 6.62
C PHE A 178 5.10 12.50 6.93
N ALA A 179 5.52 11.24 6.93
CA ALA A 179 6.92 10.89 6.75
C ALA A 179 7.13 10.22 5.40
N GLY A 180 8.26 10.51 4.79
CA GLY A 180 8.79 9.82 3.63
C GLY A 180 10.13 9.20 3.97
N LEU A 181 10.25 7.90 3.81
CA LEU A 181 11.47 7.14 4.00
C LEU A 181 11.91 6.58 2.66
N TYR A 182 13.21 6.42 2.47
CA TYR A 182 13.74 5.68 1.34
C TYR A 182 14.83 4.71 1.79
N LEU A 183 14.87 3.57 1.12
CA LEU A 183 15.75 2.47 1.43
C LEU A 183 16.73 2.28 0.28
N ASN A 184 18.01 2.34 0.61
CA ASN A 184 19.10 1.96 -0.27
C ASN A 184 19.65 0.60 0.14
N MET A 185 19.95 -0.24 -0.84
CA MET A 185 20.63 -1.51 -0.62
C MET A 185 21.95 -1.49 -1.37
N ASP A 186 23.03 -1.70 -0.66
CA ASP A 186 24.34 -2.04 -1.20
C ASP A 186 24.66 -3.48 -0.77
N LYS A 187 25.69 -4.09 -1.37
CA LYS A 187 26.00 -5.54 -1.26
C LYS A 187 25.88 -6.11 0.16
N ASP A 188 26.29 -5.35 1.18
CA ASP A 188 26.32 -5.81 2.57
C ASP A 188 25.67 -4.81 3.55
N ARG A 189 25.01 -3.77 3.04
CA ARG A 189 24.45 -2.70 3.87
C ARG A 189 23.07 -2.29 3.38
N MET A 190 22.14 -2.23 4.33
CA MET A 190 20.84 -1.59 4.13
C MET A 190 20.84 -0.26 4.87
N GLU A 191 20.57 0.83 4.16
CA GLU A 191 20.49 2.17 4.71
C GLU A 191 19.06 2.70 4.54
N VAL A 192 18.46 3.14 5.64
CA VAL A 192 17.15 3.81 5.64
C VAL A 192 17.34 5.26 6.02
N LYS A 193 16.88 6.17 5.17
CA LYS A 193 16.86 7.61 5.44
C LYS A 193 15.45 8.14 5.23
N GLY A 194 15.12 9.25 5.92
CA GLY A 194 13.79 9.81 5.77
C GLY A 194 13.65 11.22 6.30
N TYR A 195 12.47 11.74 6.04
CA TYR A 195 12.05 13.09 6.42
C TYR A 195 10.65 13.02 7.00
N THR A 196 10.39 13.83 8.00
CA THR A 196 9.07 13.97 8.61
C THR A 196 8.68 15.45 8.59
N LEU A 197 7.48 15.73 8.08
CA LEU A 197 6.92 17.08 8.14
C LEU A 197 6.12 17.26 9.43
N LYS A 198 6.51 18.26 10.20
CA LYS A 198 5.82 18.70 11.40
C LYS A 198 4.57 19.50 11.01
N LYS A 199 3.52 19.44 11.80
CA LYS A 199 2.37 20.34 11.66
C LYS A 199 2.71 21.73 12.21
N ASP A 200 2.35 22.77 11.47
CA ASP A 200 2.64 24.17 11.85
C ASP A 200 1.90 24.64 13.09
N SER A 201 0.84 23.93 13.51
CA SER A 201 -0.04 24.29 14.63
C SER A 201 0.19 23.45 15.88
N VAL A 202 1.39 22.90 16.08
CA VAL A 202 1.69 22.13 17.30
C VAL A 202 2.02 23.09 18.43
N ASP A 203 1.27 22.97 19.54
CA ASP A 203 1.55 23.68 20.81
C ASP A 203 3.03 23.53 21.16
N PRO A 204 3.74 24.62 21.55
CA PRO A 204 5.17 24.57 21.95
C PRO A 204 5.48 23.49 22.98
N TYR A 205 4.54 23.17 23.86
CA TYR A 205 4.70 22.11 24.86
C TYR A 205 4.81 20.72 24.23
N THR A 206 3.98 20.45 23.21
CA THR A 206 3.99 19.19 22.48
C THR A 206 5.24 19.02 21.62
N SER A 207 5.74 20.14 21.08
CA SER A 207 6.95 20.22 20.28
C SER A 207 8.21 19.79 21.09
N GLY A 208 8.32 20.23 22.34
CA GLY A 208 9.43 19.85 23.23
C GLY A 208 9.45 18.36 23.58
N LEU A 209 8.27 17.73 23.75
CA LEU A 209 8.16 16.31 24.02
C LEU A 209 8.58 15.45 22.82
N VAL A 210 8.23 15.86 21.60
CA VAL A 210 8.61 15.15 20.36
C VAL A 210 10.12 15.24 20.13
N GLU A 211 10.71 16.42 20.30
CA GLU A 211 12.16 16.61 20.20
C GLU A 211 12.94 15.80 21.25
N SER A 212 12.44 15.77 22.47
CA SER A 212 13.02 14.95 23.56
C SER A 212 12.96 13.45 23.23
N ALA A 213 11.86 12.97 22.69
CA ALA A 213 11.71 11.55 22.30
C ALA A 213 12.62 11.15 21.13
N ILE A 214 12.91 12.06 20.21
CA ILE A 214 13.82 11.82 19.08
C ILE A 214 15.27 11.83 19.57
N ASN A 215 15.65 12.76 20.45
CA ASN A 215 17.02 12.93 20.94
C ASN A 215 17.43 11.91 22.02
N SER A 216 16.47 11.25 22.69
CA SER A 216 16.77 10.23 23.70
C SER A 216 17.21 8.87 23.14
N ARG A 217 17.34 8.73 21.84
CA ARG A 217 17.78 7.50 21.13
C ARG A 217 19.17 7.60 20.49
N ASN A 218 19.94 8.64 20.80
CA ASN A 218 21.35 8.76 20.41
C ASN A 218 22.29 8.29 21.52
#